data_ec7c97a37b195818a102e85df3bf6bbc
#
_entry.id   ec7c97a37b195818a102e85df3bf6bbc
#
_cell.length_a   1.000
_cell.length_b   1.000
_cell.length_c   1.000
_cell.angle_alpha   90.00
_cell.angle_beta   90.00
_cell.angle_gamma   90.00
#
_symmetry.space_group_name_H-M   'P 1'
#
loop_
_entity.id
_entity.type
_entity.pdbx_description
1 polymer ?
#
loop_
_entity_poly.entity_id
_entity_poly.type
_entity_poly.pdbx_seq_one_letter_code
_entity_poly.pdbx_strand_id
1 'polypeptide(L)'
;TITQQLAKTLFLTPKKSILRKIKEALLAIQIERRYTKDEILELYLNQIYLGSGAYGVEAAANIYFGKSVRELTLPECALIAGLPKSPSRYSPLVNKDLALKRRAVVLERMKRTGAISEKKAQQAKNAPLILAEVKKEAGRAPYFVAYVKAFLEDVLGQEALYRKRLTVYTTLDLVKQSLAEKILKNRLKQLETRINQSGIGEKRYPQGSLVCLDAHQGSILAMVGGRDFDKSPFNRATQALRQPGSAFKPIVYAYAIEQGFDQSDTIWDGPIVFKGGGGEENWAPLNFSDDYKGEMSLRWALAVSENIPAVKLLNKLGVGSVVQFAHNLGITSLLRPNLTLALGASEVTVLELTAAYAVFPNQGIWIKPYAVIEVFDSNGRSLWRMRPQRRTVMRRETAYIMTDMLEGVIQNGTGKKAKKIGRPLGGKTGTTDTCRDALFVGFSPGLVTGVWVGCDNHESLGDHATGGMVALPIWADFMEGALTGEPYQDFAVPQNIVSVKIDRESGLLASKNCPFAEEAAFIKGTEPTMYCRHQN
;
A
#
# COMPACT_ATOMS: atom_id res chain seq x y z
N THR A 1 -37.52 -7.97 -20.94
CA THR A 1 -37.55 -9.44 -21.10
C THR A 1 -36.23 -10.06 -20.71
N ILE A 2 -36.17 -11.39 -20.51
CA ILE A 2 -34.90 -12.12 -20.30
C ILE A 2 -33.99 -11.91 -21.51
N THR A 3 -34.55 -11.97 -22.72
CA THR A 3 -33.79 -11.75 -23.96
C THR A 3 -33.16 -10.36 -24.05
N GLN A 4 -33.84 -9.31 -23.60
CA GLN A 4 -33.26 -7.97 -23.54
C GLN A 4 -32.13 -7.86 -22.49
N GLN A 5 -32.30 -8.53 -21.34
CA GLN A 5 -31.26 -8.61 -20.34
C GLN A 5 -30.02 -9.37 -20.87
N LEU A 6 -30.25 -10.47 -21.60
CA LEU A 6 -29.18 -11.22 -22.24
C LEU A 6 -28.45 -10.37 -23.29
N ALA A 7 -29.21 -9.70 -24.18
CA ALA A 7 -28.66 -8.78 -25.18
C ALA A 7 -27.81 -7.67 -24.55
N LYS A 8 -28.32 -7.06 -23.47
CA LYS A 8 -27.57 -6.07 -22.69
C LYS A 8 -26.27 -6.66 -22.12
N THR A 9 -26.33 -7.86 -21.56
CA THR A 9 -25.19 -8.49 -20.87
C THR A 9 -24.11 -8.94 -21.85
N LEU A 10 -24.50 -9.40 -23.06
CA LEU A 10 -23.56 -9.94 -24.05
C LEU A 10 -22.96 -8.89 -24.99
N PHE A 11 -23.70 -7.83 -25.34
CA PHE A 11 -23.35 -6.98 -26.47
C PHE A 11 -23.25 -5.48 -26.16
N LEU A 12 -23.64 -5.01 -24.97
CA LEU A 12 -23.76 -3.59 -24.70
C LEU A 12 -23.01 -3.16 -23.43
N THR A 13 -22.55 -1.91 -23.44
CA THR A 13 -21.82 -1.30 -22.32
C THR A 13 -22.77 -0.85 -21.17
N PRO A 14 -22.29 -0.72 -19.92
CA PRO A 14 -23.09 -0.31 -18.76
C PRO A 14 -23.70 1.09 -18.81
N LYS A 15 -23.18 2.02 -19.66
CA LYS A 15 -23.67 3.41 -19.76
C LYS A 15 -25.16 3.46 -20.11
N LYS A 16 -25.97 4.13 -19.28
CA LYS A 16 -27.41 4.31 -19.53
C LYS A 16 -27.63 5.37 -20.62
N SER A 17 -28.26 4.99 -21.75
CA SER A 17 -28.69 5.90 -22.79
C SER A 17 -29.95 5.37 -23.52
N ILE A 18 -30.74 6.26 -24.11
CA ILE A 18 -31.93 5.88 -24.91
C ILE A 18 -31.50 5.06 -26.12
N LEU A 19 -30.42 5.46 -26.80
CA LEU A 19 -29.86 4.73 -27.93
C LEU A 19 -29.49 3.28 -27.59
N ARG A 20 -28.96 3.05 -26.40
CA ARG A 20 -28.68 1.70 -25.90
C ARG A 20 -29.98 0.90 -25.74
N LYS A 21 -31.07 1.50 -25.26
CA LYS A 21 -32.36 0.83 -25.11
C LYS A 21 -32.94 0.38 -26.47
N ILE A 22 -32.78 1.17 -27.50
CA ILE A 22 -33.16 0.81 -28.87
C ILE A 22 -32.29 -0.37 -29.35
N LYS A 23 -30.98 -0.32 -29.17
CA LYS A 23 -30.07 -1.41 -29.50
C LYS A 23 -30.40 -2.71 -28.75
N GLU A 24 -30.72 -2.62 -27.43
CA GLU A 24 -31.17 -3.78 -26.63
C GLU A 24 -32.43 -4.45 -27.26
N ALA A 25 -33.40 -3.65 -27.72
CA ALA A 25 -34.61 -4.17 -28.32
C ALA A 25 -34.36 -4.86 -29.68
N LEU A 26 -33.57 -4.22 -30.56
CA LEU A 26 -33.21 -4.77 -31.87
C LEU A 26 -32.40 -6.06 -31.74
N LEU A 27 -31.41 -6.11 -30.84
CA LEU A 27 -30.63 -7.30 -30.57
C LEU A 27 -31.50 -8.44 -29.97
N ALA A 28 -32.44 -8.10 -29.09
CA ALA A 28 -33.36 -9.08 -28.53
C ALA A 28 -34.23 -9.74 -29.62
N ILE A 29 -34.73 -8.97 -30.60
CA ILE A 29 -35.48 -9.49 -31.76
C ILE A 29 -34.58 -10.41 -32.60
N GLN A 30 -33.35 -10.07 -32.83
CA GLN A 30 -32.39 -10.90 -33.59
C GLN A 30 -32.09 -12.22 -32.87
N ILE A 31 -31.91 -12.15 -31.53
CA ILE A 31 -31.70 -13.35 -30.70
C ILE A 31 -32.92 -14.25 -30.75
N GLU A 32 -34.15 -13.71 -30.57
CA GLU A 32 -35.40 -14.50 -30.59
C GLU A 32 -35.71 -15.10 -31.96
N ARG A 33 -35.14 -14.58 -33.05
CA ARG A 33 -35.24 -15.18 -34.39
C ARG A 33 -34.28 -16.34 -34.64
N ARG A 34 -33.17 -16.41 -33.89
CA ARG A 34 -32.09 -17.39 -34.10
C ARG A 34 -32.06 -18.51 -33.09
N TYR A 35 -32.60 -18.29 -31.90
CA TYR A 35 -32.51 -19.21 -30.76
C TYR A 35 -33.92 -19.53 -30.24
N THR A 36 -34.12 -20.75 -29.79
CA THR A 36 -35.31 -21.16 -29.07
C THR A 36 -35.38 -20.52 -27.68
N LYS A 37 -36.55 -20.55 -27.06
CA LYS A 37 -36.74 -20.02 -25.70
C LYS A 37 -35.83 -20.71 -24.67
N ASP A 38 -35.63 -22.02 -24.83
CA ASP A 38 -34.79 -22.81 -23.92
C ASP A 38 -33.32 -22.46 -24.08
N GLU A 39 -32.83 -22.32 -25.32
CA GLU A 39 -31.46 -21.87 -25.58
C GLU A 39 -31.19 -20.44 -25.05
N ILE A 40 -32.18 -19.53 -25.20
CA ILE A 40 -32.09 -18.18 -24.64
C ILE A 40 -32.03 -18.23 -23.11
N LEU A 41 -32.83 -19.09 -22.48
CA LEU A 41 -32.84 -19.27 -21.03
C LEU A 41 -31.54 -19.89 -20.54
N GLU A 42 -31.02 -20.88 -21.23
CA GLU A 42 -29.72 -21.50 -20.93
C GLU A 42 -28.60 -20.48 -21.01
N LEU A 43 -28.50 -19.72 -22.10
CA LEU A 43 -27.51 -18.64 -22.25
C LEU A 43 -27.66 -17.60 -21.16
N TYR A 44 -28.88 -17.21 -20.80
CA TYR A 44 -29.13 -16.24 -19.73
C TYR A 44 -28.69 -16.77 -18.37
N LEU A 45 -29.06 -17.99 -18.00
CA LEU A 45 -28.72 -18.60 -16.72
C LEU A 45 -27.20 -18.83 -16.56
N ASN A 46 -26.49 -19.07 -17.66
CA ASN A 46 -25.05 -19.23 -17.67
C ASN A 46 -24.28 -17.90 -17.61
N GLN A 47 -24.93 -16.77 -17.93
CA GLN A 47 -24.21 -15.47 -18.09
C GLN A 47 -24.57 -14.42 -17.04
N ILE A 48 -25.74 -14.54 -16.39
CA ILE A 48 -26.23 -13.48 -15.52
C ILE A 48 -25.39 -13.33 -14.26
N TYR A 49 -25.10 -12.09 -13.92
CA TYR A 49 -24.46 -11.76 -12.64
C TYR A 49 -25.44 -11.89 -11.48
N LEU A 50 -25.06 -12.66 -10.47
CA LEU A 50 -25.89 -13.03 -9.32
C LEU A 50 -25.35 -12.55 -7.97
N GLY A 51 -24.36 -11.63 -7.99
CA GLY A 51 -23.74 -11.06 -6.78
C GLY A 51 -22.55 -11.88 -6.28
N SER A 52 -21.74 -11.26 -5.42
CA SER A 52 -20.56 -11.88 -4.78
C SER A 52 -19.59 -12.58 -5.75
N GLY A 53 -19.45 -12.06 -6.98
CA GLY A 53 -18.59 -12.65 -8.02
C GLY A 53 -19.22 -13.82 -8.79
N ALA A 54 -20.48 -14.19 -8.52
CA ALA A 54 -21.17 -15.28 -9.21
C ALA A 54 -21.69 -14.83 -10.58
N TYR A 55 -21.16 -15.39 -11.64
CA TYR A 55 -21.70 -15.30 -13.00
C TYR A 55 -22.25 -16.67 -13.41
N GLY A 56 -23.55 -16.72 -13.71
CA GLY A 56 -24.32 -17.96 -13.96
C GLY A 56 -24.76 -18.66 -12.69
N VAL A 57 -25.81 -19.51 -12.88
CA VAL A 57 -26.50 -20.19 -11.76
C VAL A 57 -25.63 -21.25 -11.10
N GLU A 58 -24.77 -21.95 -11.85
CA GLU A 58 -23.85 -22.94 -11.30
C GLU A 58 -22.83 -22.28 -10.36
N ALA A 59 -22.24 -21.15 -10.77
CA ALA A 59 -21.33 -20.39 -9.92
C ALA A 59 -22.03 -19.87 -8.65
N ALA A 60 -23.29 -19.40 -8.78
CA ALA A 60 -24.08 -18.96 -7.64
C ALA A 60 -24.43 -20.10 -6.68
N ALA A 61 -24.77 -21.28 -7.21
CA ALA A 61 -25.04 -22.48 -6.41
C ALA A 61 -23.82 -22.90 -5.59
N ASN A 62 -22.64 -22.92 -6.23
CA ASN A 62 -21.38 -23.24 -5.57
C ASN A 62 -21.00 -22.18 -4.51
N ILE A 63 -21.07 -20.88 -4.86
CA ILE A 63 -20.66 -19.79 -3.95
C ILE A 63 -21.59 -19.69 -2.75
N TYR A 64 -22.91 -19.80 -2.95
CA TYR A 64 -23.87 -19.59 -1.86
C TYR A 64 -24.17 -20.85 -1.07
N PHE A 65 -24.14 -22.02 -1.71
CA PHE A 65 -24.61 -23.26 -1.10
C PHE A 65 -23.58 -24.41 -1.11
N GLY A 66 -22.44 -24.25 -1.81
CA GLY A 66 -21.42 -25.31 -1.93
C GLY A 66 -21.90 -26.55 -2.67
N LYS A 67 -22.90 -26.39 -3.57
CA LYS A 67 -23.59 -27.47 -4.28
C LYS A 67 -23.59 -27.19 -5.78
N SER A 68 -23.74 -28.25 -6.60
CA SER A 68 -24.13 -28.08 -8.00
C SER A 68 -25.55 -27.53 -8.10
N VAL A 69 -25.83 -26.77 -9.16
CA VAL A 69 -27.19 -26.25 -9.44
C VAL A 69 -28.27 -27.36 -9.48
N ARG A 70 -27.87 -28.57 -9.83
CA ARG A 70 -28.77 -29.75 -9.88
C ARG A 70 -29.20 -30.25 -8.50
N GLU A 71 -28.47 -29.91 -7.47
CA GLU A 71 -28.70 -30.33 -6.08
C GLU A 71 -29.43 -29.27 -5.24
N LEU A 72 -29.78 -28.13 -5.88
CA LEU A 72 -30.49 -27.06 -5.22
C LEU A 72 -31.91 -27.42 -4.84
N THR A 73 -32.28 -27.08 -3.62
CA THR A 73 -33.67 -27.19 -3.15
C THR A 73 -34.52 -26.02 -3.63
N LEU A 74 -35.83 -26.14 -3.57
CA LEU A 74 -36.77 -25.08 -3.98
C LEU A 74 -36.50 -23.72 -3.30
N PRO A 75 -36.24 -23.62 -1.98
CA PRO A 75 -35.90 -22.35 -1.35
C PRO A 75 -34.57 -21.77 -1.85
N GLU A 76 -33.59 -22.60 -2.19
CA GLU A 76 -32.30 -22.16 -2.73
C GLU A 76 -32.44 -21.65 -4.18
N CYS A 77 -33.19 -22.37 -5.03
CA CYS A 77 -33.54 -21.92 -6.38
C CYS A 77 -34.28 -20.56 -6.36
N ALA A 78 -35.27 -20.42 -5.48
CA ALA A 78 -36.05 -19.18 -5.34
C ALA A 78 -35.19 -18.01 -4.87
N LEU A 79 -34.20 -18.27 -4.05
CA LEU A 79 -33.23 -17.23 -3.63
C LEU A 79 -32.40 -16.78 -4.82
N ILE A 80 -31.76 -17.70 -5.57
CA ILE A 80 -30.95 -17.38 -6.75
C ILE A 80 -31.77 -16.61 -7.77
N ALA A 81 -33.01 -17.08 -8.08
CA ALA A 81 -33.92 -16.42 -9.00
C ALA A 81 -34.32 -14.99 -8.56
N GLY A 82 -34.18 -14.69 -7.29
CA GLY A 82 -34.44 -13.36 -6.74
C GLY A 82 -33.31 -12.35 -6.95
N LEU A 83 -32.06 -12.80 -7.12
CA LEU A 83 -30.84 -11.97 -7.15
C LEU A 83 -30.74 -11.01 -8.35
N PRO A 84 -31.19 -11.36 -9.58
CA PRO A 84 -31.03 -10.49 -10.75
C PRO A 84 -31.61 -9.09 -10.62
N LYS A 85 -32.56 -8.87 -9.72
CA LYS A 85 -33.16 -7.54 -9.48
C LYS A 85 -32.13 -6.53 -8.95
N SER A 86 -31.22 -6.95 -8.07
CA SER A 86 -30.12 -6.15 -7.53
C SER A 86 -29.09 -7.09 -6.87
N PRO A 87 -28.20 -7.70 -7.65
CA PRO A 87 -27.38 -8.84 -7.21
C PRO A 87 -26.52 -8.54 -5.99
N SER A 88 -25.82 -7.39 -5.99
CA SER A 88 -24.97 -7.00 -4.85
C SER A 88 -25.76 -6.70 -3.57
N ARG A 89 -26.97 -6.12 -3.70
CA ARG A 89 -27.83 -5.77 -2.56
C ARG A 89 -28.51 -6.98 -1.93
N TYR A 90 -28.94 -7.94 -2.78
CA TYR A 90 -29.69 -9.13 -2.35
C TYR A 90 -28.80 -10.35 -2.14
N SER A 91 -27.46 -10.21 -2.30
CA SER A 91 -26.55 -11.30 -1.99
C SER A 91 -26.70 -11.75 -0.53
N PRO A 92 -26.92 -13.05 -0.28
CA PRO A 92 -27.10 -13.58 1.08
C PRO A 92 -25.83 -13.50 1.94
N LEU A 93 -24.65 -13.37 1.31
CA LEU A 93 -23.37 -13.13 2.00
C LEU A 93 -23.22 -11.69 2.48
N VAL A 94 -23.95 -10.73 1.86
CA VAL A 94 -23.91 -9.31 2.21
C VAL A 94 -25.05 -8.95 3.16
N ASN A 95 -26.27 -9.40 2.84
CA ASN A 95 -27.45 -9.09 3.66
C ASN A 95 -28.46 -10.25 3.64
N LYS A 96 -28.39 -11.09 4.67
CA LYS A 96 -29.21 -12.30 4.83
C LYS A 96 -30.70 -11.99 4.88
N ASP A 97 -31.10 -10.92 5.59
CA ASP A 97 -32.51 -10.57 5.77
C ASP A 97 -33.15 -10.05 4.49
N LEU A 98 -32.45 -9.24 3.72
CA LEU A 98 -32.91 -8.78 2.41
C LEU A 98 -33.00 -9.93 1.40
N ALA A 99 -32.07 -10.87 1.45
CA ALA A 99 -32.08 -12.08 0.63
C ALA A 99 -33.33 -12.95 0.95
N LEU A 100 -33.64 -13.17 2.24
CA LEU A 100 -34.82 -13.92 2.68
C LEU A 100 -36.13 -13.21 2.27
N LYS A 101 -36.24 -11.89 2.46
CA LYS A 101 -37.37 -11.09 1.98
C LYS A 101 -37.54 -11.23 0.47
N ARG A 102 -36.45 -11.21 -0.29
CA ARG A 102 -36.51 -11.35 -1.74
C ARG A 102 -36.89 -12.77 -2.18
N ARG A 103 -36.41 -13.82 -1.51
CA ARG A 103 -36.81 -15.21 -1.69
C ARG A 103 -38.32 -15.38 -1.51
N ALA A 104 -38.90 -14.79 -0.44
CA ALA A 104 -40.32 -14.84 -0.17
C ALA A 104 -41.17 -14.23 -1.31
N VAL A 105 -40.72 -13.13 -1.93
CA VAL A 105 -41.38 -12.51 -3.08
C VAL A 105 -41.37 -13.45 -4.31
N VAL A 106 -40.27 -14.18 -4.55
CA VAL A 106 -40.18 -15.14 -5.66
C VAL A 106 -41.14 -16.31 -5.43
N LEU A 107 -41.13 -16.90 -4.23
CA LEU A 107 -42.01 -18.01 -3.86
C LEU A 107 -43.49 -17.63 -3.97
N GLU A 108 -43.87 -16.44 -3.55
CA GLU A 108 -45.25 -15.94 -3.70
C GLU A 108 -45.64 -15.78 -5.16
N ARG A 109 -44.74 -15.33 -6.02
CA ARG A 109 -45.00 -15.28 -7.48
C ARG A 109 -45.16 -16.67 -8.09
N MET A 110 -44.28 -17.62 -7.71
CA MET A 110 -44.40 -19.02 -8.17
C MET A 110 -45.72 -19.64 -7.76
N LYS A 111 -46.21 -19.37 -6.56
CA LYS A 111 -47.56 -19.77 -6.12
C LYS A 111 -48.65 -19.15 -6.97
N ARG A 112 -48.60 -17.84 -7.21
CA ARG A 112 -49.60 -17.11 -8.00
C ARG A 112 -49.66 -17.56 -9.45
N THR A 113 -48.57 -18.01 -10.01
CA THR A 113 -48.51 -18.56 -11.39
C THR A 113 -48.85 -20.05 -11.47
N GLY A 114 -49.17 -20.69 -10.34
CA GLY A 114 -49.49 -22.13 -10.32
C GLY A 114 -48.27 -23.06 -10.42
N ALA A 115 -47.06 -22.51 -10.43
CA ALA A 115 -45.82 -23.30 -10.54
C ALA A 115 -45.56 -24.17 -9.29
N ILE A 116 -46.05 -23.73 -8.11
CA ILE A 116 -45.97 -24.49 -6.86
C ILE A 116 -47.29 -24.34 -6.06
N SER A 117 -47.61 -25.37 -5.25
CA SER A 117 -48.77 -25.32 -4.36
C SER A 117 -48.52 -24.38 -3.16
N GLU A 118 -49.61 -23.89 -2.53
CA GLU A 118 -49.58 -23.05 -1.29
C GLU A 118 -48.73 -23.73 -0.22
N LYS A 119 -48.96 -25.03 0.03
CA LYS A 119 -48.19 -25.81 1.04
C LYS A 119 -46.69 -25.79 0.77
N LYS A 120 -46.28 -26.02 -0.50
CA LYS A 120 -44.86 -25.97 -0.90
C LYS A 120 -44.27 -24.57 -0.77
N ALA A 121 -45.02 -23.51 -1.13
CA ALA A 121 -44.57 -22.13 -0.99
C ALA A 121 -44.32 -21.75 0.48
N GLN A 122 -45.25 -22.15 1.38
CA GLN A 122 -45.09 -21.85 2.81
C GLN A 122 -43.94 -22.62 3.45
N GLN A 123 -43.77 -23.91 3.10
CA GLN A 123 -42.62 -24.70 3.55
C GLN A 123 -41.28 -24.08 3.11
N ALA A 124 -41.17 -23.72 1.83
CA ALA A 124 -39.97 -23.13 1.26
C ALA A 124 -39.67 -21.72 1.86
N LYS A 125 -40.70 -20.93 2.19
CA LYS A 125 -40.57 -19.63 2.84
C LYS A 125 -40.02 -19.76 4.27
N ASN A 126 -40.43 -20.79 5.01
CA ASN A 126 -40.01 -21.03 6.39
C ASN A 126 -38.70 -21.84 6.48
N ALA A 127 -38.22 -22.38 5.37
CA ALA A 127 -36.94 -23.12 5.36
C ALA A 127 -35.76 -22.24 5.78
N PRO A 128 -34.89 -22.72 6.67
CA PRO A 128 -33.70 -21.99 7.09
C PRO A 128 -32.79 -21.72 5.89
N LEU A 129 -32.13 -20.56 5.88
CA LEU A 129 -31.07 -20.26 4.92
C LEU A 129 -29.75 -20.77 5.47
N ILE A 130 -29.33 -21.92 4.96
CA ILE A 130 -28.05 -22.53 5.24
C ILE A 130 -27.14 -22.16 4.05
N LEU A 131 -26.20 -21.25 4.30
CA LEU A 131 -25.17 -20.92 3.32
C LEU A 131 -24.05 -21.95 3.45
N ALA A 132 -23.38 -22.23 2.33
CA ALA A 132 -22.11 -22.92 2.41
C ALA A 132 -21.26 -22.21 3.47
N GLU A 133 -20.66 -22.98 4.37
CA GLU A 133 -19.45 -22.49 4.96
C GLU A 133 -18.55 -22.18 3.76
N VAL A 134 -18.44 -20.92 3.44
CA VAL A 134 -17.33 -20.47 2.62
C VAL A 134 -16.12 -20.94 3.42
N LYS A 135 -15.63 -22.15 3.14
CA LYS A 135 -14.21 -22.38 3.29
C LYS A 135 -13.64 -21.34 2.34
N LYS A 136 -13.50 -20.14 2.90
CA LYS A 136 -12.54 -19.21 2.40
C LYS A 136 -11.24 -20.03 2.53
N GLU A 137 -10.86 -20.74 1.46
CA GLU A 137 -9.45 -20.78 1.20
C GLU A 137 -9.12 -19.29 1.17
N ALA A 138 -8.75 -18.77 2.34
CA ALA A 138 -8.12 -17.48 2.44
C ALA A 138 -6.95 -17.62 1.49
N GLY A 139 -7.18 -17.18 0.26
CA GLY A 139 -6.20 -17.34 -0.81
C GLY A 139 -4.92 -16.76 -0.24
N ARG A 140 -3.81 -17.44 -0.42
CA ARG A 140 -2.52 -16.93 0.02
C ARG A 140 -2.42 -15.49 -0.46
N ALA A 141 -1.99 -14.56 0.41
CA ALA A 141 -1.78 -13.15 0.09
C ALA A 141 -3.05 -12.37 -0.36
N PRO A 142 -4.15 -12.34 0.41
CA PRO A 142 -5.42 -11.82 -0.06
C PRO A 142 -5.38 -10.32 -0.45
N TYR A 143 -4.59 -9.49 0.25
CA TYR A 143 -4.39 -8.08 -0.11
C TYR A 143 -3.65 -7.91 -1.45
N PHE A 144 -2.61 -8.72 -1.69
CA PHE A 144 -1.89 -8.71 -2.95
C PHE A 144 -2.79 -9.19 -4.10
N VAL A 145 -3.55 -10.27 -3.90
CA VAL A 145 -4.49 -10.79 -4.90
C VAL A 145 -5.58 -9.76 -5.21
N ALA A 146 -6.12 -9.07 -4.21
CA ALA A 146 -7.09 -8.00 -4.43
C ALA A 146 -6.49 -6.82 -5.23
N TYR A 147 -5.23 -6.46 -4.97
CA TYR A 147 -4.51 -5.45 -5.72
C TYR A 147 -4.30 -5.86 -7.18
N VAL A 148 -3.84 -7.10 -7.43
CA VAL A 148 -3.69 -7.66 -8.78
C VAL A 148 -5.04 -7.70 -9.51
N LYS A 149 -6.11 -8.10 -8.83
CA LYS A 149 -7.45 -8.16 -9.41
C LYS A 149 -7.94 -6.78 -9.85
N ALA A 150 -7.78 -5.76 -9.02
CA ALA A 150 -8.14 -4.39 -9.37
C ALA A 150 -7.36 -3.88 -10.60
N PHE A 151 -6.06 -4.17 -10.66
CA PHE A 151 -5.22 -3.87 -11.81
C PHE A 151 -5.70 -4.56 -13.09
N LEU A 152 -6.06 -5.84 -13.02
CA LEU A 152 -6.56 -6.59 -14.17
C LEU A 152 -7.94 -6.11 -14.63
N GLU A 153 -8.80 -5.67 -13.72
CA GLU A 153 -10.08 -5.04 -14.05
C GLU A 153 -9.88 -3.74 -14.85
N ASP A 154 -8.88 -2.94 -14.48
CA ASP A 154 -8.54 -1.69 -15.19
C ASP A 154 -7.98 -1.96 -16.59
N VAL A 155 -7.07 -2.91 -16.72
CA VAL A 155 -6.32 -3.17 -17.98
C VAL A 155 -7.10 -4.02 -18.97
N LEU A 156 -7.79 -5.06 -18.52
CA LEU A 156 -8.47 -6.05 -19.37
C LEU A 156 -10.00 -5.90 -19.38
N GLY A 157 -10.53 -5.12 -18.42
CA GLY A 157 -11.96 -5.00 -18.20
C GLY A 157 -12.56 -6.17 -17.41
N GLN A 158 -13.70 -5.91 -16.75
CA GLN A 158 -14.38 -6.90 -15.90
C GLN A 158 -14.79 -8.17 -16.66
N GLU A 159 -15.20 -8.01 -17.91
CA GLU A 159 -15.65 -9.15 -18.72
C GLU A 159 -14.52 -10.17 -18.97
N ALA A 160 -13.34 -9.70 -19.30
CA ALA A 160 -12.18 -10.58 -19.52
C ALA A 160 -11.78 -11.31 -18.23
N LEU A 161 -11.77 -10.59 -17.10
CA LEU A 161 -11.37 -11.14 -15.82
C LEU A 161 -12.31 -12.26 -15.31
N TYR A 162 -13.63 -12.10 -15.49
CA TYR A 162 -14.60 -13.02 -14.90
C TYR A 162 -15.15 -14.07 -15.86
N ARG A 163 -14.98 -13.89 -17.18
CA ARG A 163 -15.50 -14.84 -18.19
C ARG A 163 -14.41 -15.67 -18.86
N LYS A 164 -13.17 -15.23 -18.84
CA LYS A 164 -12.04 -15.96 -19.42
C LYS A 164 -11.27 -16.67 -18.32
N ARG A 165 -10.83 -17.89 -18.59
CA ARG A 165 -9.85 -18.57 -17.74
C ARG A 165 -8.49 -17.91 -17.98
N LEU A 166 -8.05 -17.07 -17.03
CA LEU A 166 -6.78 -16.36 -17.11
C LEU A 166 -5.74 -17.06 -16.26
N THR A 167 -4.52 -17.14 -16.77
CA THR A 167 -3.32 -17.48 -16.00
C THR A 167 -2.52 -16.20 -15.82
N VAL A 168 -2.29 -15.79 -14.57
CA VAL A 168 -1.63 -14.54 -14.22
C VAL A 168 -0.32 -14.85 -13.51
N TYR A 169 0.79 -14.49 -14.13
CA TYR A 169 2.11 -14.55 -13.50
C TYR A 169 2.36 -13.25 -12.74
N THR A 170 2.72 -13.37 -11.48
CA THR A 170 2.90 -12.23 -10.57
C THR A 170 4.32 -12.18 -10.02
N THR A 171 4.66 -11.06 -9.40
CA THR A 171 5.96 -10.83 -8.76
C THR A 171 6.04 -11.34 -7.32
N LEU A 172 4.96 -11.90 -6.79
CA LEU A 172 4.84 -12.29 -5.39
C LEU A 172 5.87 -13.36 -5.00
N ASP A 173 6.64 -13.08 -3.96
CA ASP A 173 7.46 -14.07 -3.26
C ASP A 173 6.67 -14.62 -2.07
N LEU A 174 6.23 -15.88 -2.17
CA LEU A 174 5.38 -16.50 -1.14
C LEU A 174 6.07 -16.64 0.22
N VAL A 175 7.39 -16.75 0.25
CA VAL A 175 8.15 -16.85 1.51
C VAL A 175 8.16 -15.49 2.21
N LYS A 176 8.53 -14.44 1.47
CA LYS A 176 8.53 -13.05 1.99
C LYS A 176 7.11 -12.61 2.37
N GLN A 177 6.10 -12.98 1.59
CA GLN A 177 4.69 -12.67 1.89
C GLN A 177 4.21 -13.32 3.20
N SER A 178 4.44 -14.62 3.34
CA SER A 178 4.03 -15.36 4.55
C SER A 178 4.75 -14.83 5.80
N LEU A 179 6.02 -14.46 5.65
CA LEU A 179 6.81 -13.83 6.70
C LEU A 179 6.22 -12.47 7.09
N ALA A 180 5.89 -11.62 6.11
CA ALA A 180 5.29 -10.30 6.34
C ALA A 180 3.95 -10.40 7.08
N GLU A 181 3.05 -11.29 6.64
CA GLU A 181 1.74 -11.53 7.28
C GLU A 181 1.90 -11.99 8.74
N LYS A 182 2.78 -12.96 8.99
CA LYS A 182 3.05 -13.50 10.33
C LYS A 182 3.60 -12.43 11.27
N ILE A 183 4.62 -11.69 10.83
CA ILE A 183 5.28 -10.68 11.65
C ILE A 183 4.32 -9.51 11.94
N LEU A 184 3.68 -8.96 10.92
CA LEU A 184 2.75 -7.86 11.09
C LEU A 184 1.62 -8.22 12.07
N LYS A 185 0.98 -9.37 11.88
CA LYS A 185 -0.10 -9.84 12.75
C LYS A 185 0.34 -10.00 14.20
N ASN A 186 1.50 -10.62 14.43
CA ASN A 186 2.02 -10.87 15.78
C ASN A 186 2.40 -9.56 16.49
N ARG A 187 3.09 -8.66 15.80
CA ARG A 187 3.53 -7.38 16.37
C ARG A 187 2.35 -6.46 16.65
N LEU A 188 1.33 -6.42 15.78
CA LEU A 188 0.11 -5.66 16.02
C LEU A 188 -0.68 -6.22 17.22
N LYS A 189 -0.72 -7.54 17.42
CA LYS A 189 -1.33 -8.15 18.60
C LYS A 189 -0.59 -7.78 19.89
N GLN A 190 0.74 -7.78 19.88
CA GLN A 190 1.56 -7.35 21.02
C GLN A 190 1.33 -5.87 21.34
N LEU A 191 1.27 -5.01 20.29
CA LEU A 191 0.99 -3.58 20.45
C LEU A 191 -0.40 -3.37 21.06
N GLU A 192 -1.43 -4.02 20.53
CA GLU A 192 -2.81 -3.94 21.04
C GLU A 192 -2.89 -4.31 22.53
N THR A 193 -2.22 -5.39 22.92
CA THR A 193 -2.16 -5.79 24.35
C THR A 193 -1.54 -4.66 25.18
N ARG A 194 -0.41 -4.12 24.75
CA ARG A 194 0.31 -3.04 25.47
C ARG A 194 -0.51 -1.77 25.62
N ILE A 195 -1.14 -1.29 24.54
CA ILE A 195 -1.88 -0.02 24.57
C ILE A 195 -3.22 -0.11 25.30
N ASN A 196 -3.77 -1.32 25.45
CA ASN A 196 -5.04 -1.55 26.15
C ASN A 196 -4.86 -2.07 27.60
N GLN A 197 -3.62 -2.26 28.08
CA GLN A 197 -3.34 -2.73 29.44
C GLN A 197 -3.78 -1.75 30.52
N SER A 198 -3.80 -0.44 30.25
CA SER A 198 -4.19 0.58 31.24
C SER A 198 -5.67 0.54 31.61
N GLY A 199 -6.52 -0.13 30.82
CA GLY A 199 -7.97 -0.24 31.08
C GLY A 199 -8.73 1.10 31.06
N ILE A 200 -8.06 2.20 30.75
CA ILE A 200 -8.64 3.56 30.74
C ILE A 200 -8.93 3.94 29.28
N GLY A 201 -10.20 4.25 28.98
CA GLY A 201 -10.67 4.67 27.66
C GLY A 201 -11.18 3.53 26.77
N GLU A 202 -11.57 3.86 25.53
CA GLU A 202 -12.05 2.89 24.55
C GLU A 202 -10.91 1.97 24.07
N LYS A 203 -11.25 0.71 23.77
CA LYS A 203 -10.27 -0.25 23.23
C LYS A 203 -9.80 0.19 21.85
N ARG A 204 -8.49 0.33 21.71
CA ARG A 204 -7.84 0.67 20.45
C ARG A 204 -7.49 -0.60 19.67
N TYR A 205 -7.71 -0.55 18.36
CA TYR A 205 -7.43 -1.67 17.46
C TYR A 205 -6.40 -1.24 16.41
N PRO A 206 -5.09 -1.31 16.72
CA PRO A 206 -4.07 -0.89 15.78
C PRO A 206 -4.11 -1.75 14.52
N GLN A 207 -3.96 -1.09 13.39
CA GLN A 207 -3.80 -1.65 12.07
C GLN A 207 -2.37 -1.41 11.60
N GLY A 208 -1.99 -2.06 10.51
CA GLY A 208 -0.69 -1.85 9.90
C GLY A 208 -0.65 -2.31 8.47
N SER A 209 0.35 -1.86 7.75
CA SER A 209 0.64 -2.34 6.40
C SER A 209 2.14 -2.51 6.20
N LEU A 210 2.50 -3.42 5.30
CA LEU A 210 3.87 -3.70 4.90
C LEU A 210 3.93 -3.89 3.39
N VAL A 211 4.88 -3.22 2.74
CA VAL A 211 5.21 -3.41 1.34
C VAL A 211 6.70 -3.69 1.22
N CYS A 212 7.06 -4.75 0.48
CA CYS A 212 8.43 -5.04 0.12
C CYS A 212 8.59 -5.03 -1.40
N LEU A 213 9.56 -4.27 -1.89
CA LEU A 213 9.90 -4.13 -3.30
C LEU A 213 11.31 -4.66 -3.56
N ASP A 214 11.51 -5.23 -4.74
CA ASP A 214 12.86 -5.34 -5.32
C ASP A 214 13.36 -3.95 -5.71
N ALA A 215 14.51 -3.55 -5.18
CA ALA A 215 15.07 -2.22 -5.39
C ALA A 215 15.42 -1.93 -6.86
N HIS A 216 15.83 -2.95 -7.62
CA HIS A 216 16.35 -2.82 -8.98
C HIS A 216 15.32 -3.09 -10.08
N GLN A 217 14.25 -3.81 -9.73
CA GLN A 217 13.20 -4.17 -10.69
C GLN A 217 11.89 -3.42 -10.44
N GLY A 218 11.65 -2.95 -9.21
CA GLY A 218 10.38 -2.33 -8.81
C GLY A 218 9.24 -3.35 -8.64
N SER A 219 9.54 -4.65 -8.66
CA SER A 219 8.56 -5.71 -8.44
C SER A 219 8.11 -5.75 -6.98
N ILE A 220 6.79 -5.89 -6.76
CA ILE A 220 6.21 -6.03 -5.43
C ILE A 220 6.37 -7.49 -5.00
N LEU A 221 7.26 -7.74 -4.05
CA LEU A 221 7.58 -9.08 -3.54
C LEU A 221 6.66 -9.51 -2.39
N ALA A 222 6.20 -8.56 -1.58
CA ALA A 222 5.22 -8.79 -0.53
C ALA A 222 4.34 -7.55 -0.33
N MET A 223 3.06 -7.76 -0.02
CA MET A 223 2.09 -6.70 0.28
C MET A 223 1.06 -7.18 1.30
N VAL A 224 1.02 -6.51 2.44
CA VAL A 224 0.04 -6.74 3.51
C VAL A 224 -0.65 -5.42 3.82
N GLY A 225 -1.95 -5.34 3.65
CA GLY A 225 -2.74 -4.12 3.83
C GLY A 225 -3.51 -4.03 5.16
N GLY A 226 -3.34 -5.00 6.07
CA GLY A 226 -4.04 -5.02 7.35
C GLY A 226 -3.84 -6.32 8.13
N ARG A 227 -4.40 -6.39 9.33
CA ARG A 227 -4.29 -7.56 10.22
C ARG A 227 -5.08 -8.78 9.76
N ASP A 228 -6.24 -8.51 9.13
CA ASP A 228 -7.24 -9.52 8.81
C ASP A 228 -8.06 -9.03 7.61
N PHE A 229 -7.83 -9.64 6.45
CA PHE A 229 -8.50 -9.30 5.20
C PHE A 229 -10.01 -9.55 5.26
N ASP A 230 -10.43 -10.59 5.96
CA ASP A 230 -11.84 -10.97 6.06
C ASP A 230 -12.67 -9.95 6.83
N LYS A 231 -12.04 -9.29 7.82
CA LYS A 231 -12.67 -8.22 8.60
C LYS A 231 -12.57 -6.87 7.89
N SER A 232 -11.47 -6.61 7.20
CA SER A 232 -11.23 -5.35 6.50
C SER A 232 -10.43 -5.59 5.21
N PRO A 233 -11.10 -5.66 4.04
CA PRO A 233 -10.42 -5.81 2.76
C PRO A 233 -9.74 -4.52 2.28
N PHE A 234 -9.88 -3.41 3.02
CA PHE A 234 -9.25 -2.14 2.73
C PHE A 234 -7.72 -2.27 2.80
N ASN A 235 -7.06 -2.11 1.66
CA ASN A 235 -5.60 -2.26 1.54
C ASN A 235 -4.89 -0.96 1.95
N ARG A 236 -4.45 -0.89 3.19
CA ARG A 236 -3.80 0.32 3.75
C ARG A 236 -2.44 0.61 3.12
N ALA A 237 -1.83 -0.36 2.46
CA ALA A 237 -0.57 -0.14 1.74
C ALA A 237 -0.74 0.75 0.50
N THR A 238 -1.93 0.73 -0.13
CA THR A 238 -2.18 1.38 -1.43
C THR A 238 -3.35 2.35 -1.42
N GLN A 239 -4.27 2.25 -0.44
CA GLN A 239 -5.50 3.03 -0.40
C GLN A 239 -5.56 4.01 0.77
N ALA A 240 -4.84 3.75 1.87
CA ALA A 240 -4.78 4.67 2.99
C ALA A 240 -3.78 5.79 2.71
N LEU A 241 -4.25 7.02 2.76
CA LEU A 241 -3.42 8.21 2.79
C LEU A 241 -3.06 8.50 4.25
N ARG A 242 -1.76 8.52 4.57
CA ARG A 242 -1.25 8.70 5.93
C ARG A 242 -0.06 9.65 5.94
N GLN A 243 0.05 10.43 6.99
CA GLN A 243 1.15 11.37 7.16
C GLN A 243 2.46 10.59 7.37
N PRO A 244 3.47 10.74 6.49
CA PRO A 244 4.74 10.05 6.64
C PRO A 244 5.58 10.56 7.83
N GLY A 245 5.25 11.74 8.36
CA GLY A 245 6.05 12.36 9.40
C GLY A 245 7.50 12.52 8.93
N SER A 246 8.45 12.36 9.84
CA SER A 246 9.88 12.46 9.53
C SER A 246 10.40 11.49 8.46
N ALA A 247 9.62 10.50 8.01
CA ALA A 247 10.00 9.67 6.87
C ALA A 247 9.94 10.43 5.53
N PHE A 248 9.41 11.65 5.49
CA PHE A 248 9.50 12.53 4.32
C PHE A 248 10.83 13.28 4.23
N LYS A 249 11.55 13.48 5.34
CA LYS A 249 12.81 14.24 5.39
C LYS A 249 13.86 13.80 4.36
N PRO A 250 14.11 12.50 4.11
CA PRO A 250 15.08 12.08 3.11
C PRO A 250 14.82 12.64 1.72
N ILE A 251 13.58 12.95 1.36
CA ILE A 251 13.24 13.57 0.06
C ILE A 251 13.72 15.02 0.02
N VAL A 252 13.57 15.77 1.12
CA VAL A 252 14.07 17.15 1.25
C VAL A 252 15.59 17.16 1.18
N TYR A 253 16.25 16.27 1.93
CA TYR A 253 17.70 16.16 1.97
C TYR A 253 18.27 15.68 0.62
N ALA A 254 17.63 14.71 -0.03
CA ALA A 254 18.04 14.27 -1.36
C ALA A 254 18.01 15.42 -2.38
N TYR A 255 16.98 16.26 -2.33
CA TYR A 255 16.94 17.44 -3.19
C TYR A 255 18.03 18.46 -2.82
N ALA A 256 18.37 18.62 -1.54
CA ALA A 256 19.48 19.48 -1.14
C ALA A 256 20.82 18.99 -1.73
N ILE A 257 21.14 17.70 -1.56
CA ILE A 257 22.35 17.10 -2.13
C ILE A 257 22.36 17.21 -3.66
N GLU A 258 21.20 17.05 -4.32
CA GLU A 258 21.08 17.22 -5.78
C GLU A 258 21.33 18.66 -6.21
N GLN A 259 21.04 19.66 -5.37
CA GLN A 259 21.30 21.08 -5.59
C GLN A 259 22.74 21.50 -5.18
N GLY A 260 23.61 20.56 -4.80
CA GLY A 260 25.02 20.83 -4.50
C GLY A 260 25.32 21.11 -3.04
N PHE A 261 24.38 20.87 -2.13
CA PHE A 261 24.71 20.79 -0.71
C PHE A 261 25.53 19.55 -0.43
N ASP A 262 26.29 19.61 0.65
CA ASP A 262 27.09 18.49 1.13
C ASP A 262 26.54 17.93 2.45
N GLN A 263 26.76 16.67 2.74
CA GLN A 263 26.31 16.10 4.00
C GLN A 263 27.04 16.65 5.23
N SER A 264 28.21 17.25 5.04
CA SER A 264 28.99 17.96 6.05
C SER A 264 28.60 19.44 6.22
N ASP A 265 27.80 19.99 5.28
CA ASP A 265 27.28 21.35 5.44
C ASP A 265 26.54 21.49 6.77
N THR A 266 26.78 22.62 7.46
CA THR A 266 26.16 22.86 8.75
C THR A 266 24.84 23.62 8.64
N ILE A 267 23.98 23.35 9.59
CA ILE A 267 22.70 24.02 9.76
C ILE A 267 22.41 24.26 11.22
N TRP A 268 21.89 25.44 11.53
CA TRP A 268 21.61 25.83 12.91
C TRP A 268 20.29 25.25 13.39
N ASP A 269 20.31 24.40 14.41
CA ASP A 269 19.17 23.91 15.15
C ASP A 269 18.88 24.82 16.35
N GLY A 270 17.92 25.68 16.22
CA GLY A 270 17.52 26.63 17.25
C GLY A 270 16.23 27.35 16.87
N PRO A 271 15.62 28.07 17.84
CA PRO A 271 14.30 28.68 17.65
C PRO A 271 14.23 29.53 16.38
N ILE A 272 13.12 29.38 15.66
CA ILE A 272 12.80 30.15 14.45
C ILE A 272 11.31 30.37 14.34
N VAL A 273 10.93 31.54 13.84
CA VAL A 273 9.53 31.86 13.53
C VAL A 273 9.43 32.18 12.05
N PHE A 274 8.57 31.49 11.35
CA PHE A 274 8.21 31.79 9.96
C PHE A 274 6.96 32.67 9.96
N LYS A 275 7.02 33.79 9.28
CA LYS A 275 5.88 34.71 9.15
C LYS A 275 4.81 34.07 8.25
N GLY A 276 3.59 34.02 8.72
CA GLY A 276 2.44 33.66 7.89
C GLY A 276 2.23 34.68 6.77
N GLY A 277 1.95 34.22 5.56
CA GLY A 277 1.59 35.08 4.43
C GLY A 277 0.07 35.28 4.36
N GLY A 278 -0.36 36.49 3.91
CA GLY A 278 -1.78 36.69 3.57
C GLY A 278 -2.80 36.60 4.71
N GLY A 279 -2.39 36.80 5.97
CA GLY A 279 -3.28 36.75 7.16
C GLY A 279 -3.21 35.42 7.93
N GLU A 280 -2.31 34.51 7.55
CA GLU A 280 -2.02 33.31 8.34
C GLU A 280 -1.19 33.65 9.57
N GLU A 281 -1.37 32.86 10.65
CA GLU A 281 -0.60 33.01 11.88
C GLU A 281 0.89 32.66 11.68
N ASN A 282 1.75 33.29 12.47
CA ASN A 282 3.17 32.94 12.51
C ASN A 282 3.35 31.51 12.99
N TRP A 283 4.24 30.76 12.35
CA TRP A 283 4.51 29.37 12.69
C TRP A 283 5.93 29.18 13.22
N ALA A 284 6.02 28.57 14.39
CA ALA A 284 7.28 28.21 15.04
C ALA A 284 7.38 26.68 15.17
N PRO A 285 8.17 26.00 14.32
CA PRO A 285 8.37 24.55 14.45
C PRO A 285 9.16 24.24 15.73
N LEU A 286 8.81 23.11 16.38
CA LEU A 286 9.53 22.58 17.53
C LEU A 286 10.21 21.25 17.16
N ASN A 287 11.33 20.93 17.81
CA ASN A 287 11.89 19.59 17.79
C ASN A 287 11.05 18.64 18.65
N PHE A 288 11.14 17.34 18.37
CA PHE A 288 10.38 16.33 19.13
C PHE A 288 10.84 16.21 20.60
N SER A 289 12.11 16.53 20.87
CA SER A 289 12.72 16.49 22.20
C SER A 289 12.58 17.80 23.00
N ASP A 290 11.98 18.84 22.40
CA ASP A 290 11.94 20.22 22.91
C ASP A 290 13.34 20.85 23.20
N ASP A 291 14.40 20.19 22.73
CA ASP A 291 15.79 20.64 22.85
C ASP A 291 16.29 21.25 21.55
N TYR A 292 17.34 22.10 21.66
CA TYR A 292 18.04 22.67 20.53
C TYR A 292 19.52 22.28 20.60
N LYS A 293 20.10 21.84 19.48
CA LYS A 293 21.46 21.31 19.41
C LYS A 293 22.48 22.30 18.86
N GLY A 294 22.04 23.49 18.43
CA GLY A 294 22.90 24.49 17.82
C GLY A 294 23.36 24.14 16.42
N GLU A 295 24.60 24.48 16.08
CA GLU A 295 25.16 24.16 14.77
C GLU A 295 25.45 22.66 14.64
N MET A 296 24.99 22.05 13.59
CA MET A 296 25.12 20.60 13.35
C MET A 296 25.21 20.28 11.86
N SER A 297 25.87 19.18 11.51
CA SER A 297 25.94 18.73 10.12
C SER A 297 24.59 18.26 9.59
N LEU A 298 24.34 18.37 8.27
CA LEU A 298 23.13 17.82 7.62
C LEU A 298 23.01 16.31 7.86
N ARG A 299 24.15 15.58 7.81
CA ARG A 299 24.20 14.15 8.13
C ARG A 299 23.63 13.86 9.52
N TRP A 300 24.13 14.57 10.53
CA TRP A 300 23.70 14.37 11.91
C TRP A 300 22.25 14.80 12.14
N ALA A 301 21.84 15.93 11.56
CA ALA A 301 20.47 16.43 11.62
C ALA A 301 19.45 15.40 11.07
N LEU A 302 19.79 14.72 9.97
CA LEU A 302 18.96 13.65 9.42
C LEU A 302 18.98 12.41 10.31
N ALA A 303 20.16 12.03 10.85
CA ALA A 303 20.33 10.83 11.67
C ALA A 303 19.50 10.88 12.96
N VAL A 304 19.52 12.01 13.66
CA VAL A 304 18.75 12.24 14.91
C VAL A 304 17.35 12.78 14.65
N SER A 305 17.07 13.12 13.38
CA SER A 305 15.71 13.50 12.92
C SER A 305 15.19 14.83 13.43
N GLU A 306 16.08 15.85 13.62
CA GLU A 306 15.65 17.17 14.05
C GLU A 306 14.68 17.84 13.06
N ASN A 307 13.69 18.55 13.59
CA ASN A 307 12.63 19.17 12.80
C ASN A 307 13.06 20.50 12.21
N ILE A 308 13.65 21.37 13.04
CA ILE A 308 14.01 22.73 12.64
C ILE A 308 15.02 22.74 11.48
N PRO A 309 16.10 21.94 11.49
CA PRO A 309 16.98 21.79 10.34
C PRO A 309 16.26 21.43 9.05
N ALA A 310 15.35 20.45 9.09
CA ALA A 310 14.60 20.02 7.91
C ALA A 310 13.70 21.14 7.34
N VAL A 311 13.03 21.91 8.22
CA VAL A 311 12.18 23.04 7.81
C VAL A 311 13.02 24.18 7.22
N LYS A 312 14.14 24.52 7.86
CA LYS A 312 15.07 25.54 7.34
C LYS A 312 15.62 25.14 5.97
N LEU A 313 15.98 23.87 5.82
CA LEU A 313 16.48 23.33 4.55
C LEU A 313 15.42 23.44 3.45
N LEU A 314 14.17 23.01 3.73
CA LEU A 314 13.06 23.13 2.79
C LEU A 314 12.79 24.58 2.40
N ASN A 315 12.82 25.50 3.37
CA ASN A 315 12.64 26.93 3.11
C ASN A 315 13.73 27.48 2.17
N LYS A 316 15.00 27.08 2.37
CA LYS A 316 16.14 27.48 1.53
C LYS A 316 16.05 26.92 0.11
N LEU A 317 15.56 25.69 -0.05
CA LEU A 317 15.42 25.01 -1.33
C LEU A 317 14.20 25.46 -2.16
N GLY A 318 13.19 26.02 -1.49
CA GLY A 318 11.91 26.36 -2.08
C GLY A 318 10.95 25.16 -2.12
N VAL A 319 9.81 25.31 -1.44
CA VAL A 319 8.82 24.23 -1.25
C VAL A 319 8.32 23.64 -2.56
N GLY A 320 8.02 24.49 -3.56
CA GLY A 320 7.52 24.07 -4.87
C GLY A 320 8.49 23.14 -5.61
N SER A 321 9.78 23.42 -5.53
CA SER A 321 10.85 22.60 -6.14
C SER A 321 10.92 21.21 -5.50
N VAL A 322 10.80 21.13 -4.18
CA VAL A 322 10.80 19.85 -3.45
C VAL A 322 9.53 19.07 -3.73
N VAL A 323 8.37 19.71 -3.87
CA VAL A 323 7.12 19.06 -4.31
C VAL A 323 7.30 18.43 -5.68
N GLN A 324 7.85 19.18 -6.64
CA GLN A 324 8.10 18.65 -7.98
C GLN A 324 9.11 17.49 -7.97
N PHE A 325 10.15 17.58 -7.14
CA PHE A 325 11.12 16.50 -6.95
C PHE A 325 10.46 15.25 -6.35
N ALA A 326 9.59 15.40 -5.34
CA ALA A 326 8.84 14.29 -4.76
C ALA A 326 7.93 13.62 -5.79
N HIS A 327 7.28 14.38 -6.68
CA HIS A 327 6.51 13.81 -7.79
C HIS A 327 7.41 13.05 -8.78
N ASN A 328 8.62 13.53 -9.03
CA ASN A 328 9.60 12.80 -9.83
C ASN A 328 10.04 11.49 -9.17
N LEU A 329 10.04 11.40 -7.86
CA LEU A 329 10.27 10.15 -7.10
C LEU A 329 9.06 9.21 -7.07
N GLY A 330 7.94 9.58 -7.73
CA GLY A 330 6.76 8.73 -7.88
C GLY A 330 5.68 8.91 -6.83
N ILE A 331 5.76 9.93 -5.99
CA ILE A 331 4.67 10.31 -5.09
C ILE A 331 3.61 11.04 -5.93
N THR A 332 2.42 10.44 -6.07
CA THR A 332 1.30 10.99 -6.84
C THR A 332 0.24 11.64 -5.96
N SER A 333 0.29 11.35 -4.66
CA SER A 333 -0.57 11.97 -3.64
C SER A 333 -0.39 13.48 -3.61
N LEU A 334 -1.45 14.21 -3.24
CA LEU A 334 -1.45 15.66 -3.17
C LEU A 334 -0.51 16.16 -2.05
N LEU A 335 0.55 16.86 -2.43
CA LEU A 335 1.48 17.48 -1.50
C LEU A 335 1.14 18.97 -1.34
N ARG A 336 0.88 19.41 -0.11
CA ARG A 336 0.61 20.83 0.20
C ARG A 336 1.91 21.62 0.14
N PRO A 337 2.00 22.70 -0.68
CA PRO A 337 3.24 23.43 -0.88
C PRO A 337 3.50 24.44 0.25
N ASN A 338 3.66 23.96 1.47
CA ASN A 338 4.02 24.77 2.64
C ASN A 338 5.16 24.11 3.44
N LEU A 339 5.73 24.82 4.40
CA LEU A 339 6.91 24.40 5.16
C LEU A 339 6.68 23.16 6.04
N THR A 340 5.42 22.87 6.41
CA THR A 340 5.11 21.64 7.18
C THR A 340 5.35 20.36 6.38
N LEU A 341 5.53 20.48 5.05
CA LEU A 341 5.93 19.38 4.18
C LEU A 341 7.25 18.74 4.62
N ALA A 342 8.21 19.53 5.14
CA ALA A 342 9.47 19.02 5.69
C ALA A 342 9.26 18.00 6.82
N LEU A 343 8.15 18.15 7.55
CA LEU A 343 7.76 17.28 8.66
C LEU A 343 6.80 16.18 8.23
N GLY A 344 6.51 16.07 6.93
CA GLY A 344 5.62 15.05 6.38
C GLY A 344 4.15 15.24 6.75
N ALA A 345 3.67 16.49 6.81
CA ALA A 345 2.26 16.79 7.08
C ALA A 345 1.31 16.45 5.93
N SER A 346 1.83 16.29 4.69
CA SER A 346 1.04 15.84 3.55
C SER A 346 0.95 14.31 3.54
N GLU A 347 -0.25 13.81 3.32
CA GLU A 347 -0.52 12.36 3.37
C GLU A 347 -0.09 11.67 2.07
N VAL A 348 0.49 10.48 2.20
CA VAL A 348 0.92 9.62 1.09
C VAL A 348 0.57 8.16 1.36
N THR A 349 0.58 7.31 0.34
CA THR A 349 0.47 5.86 0.55
C THR A 349 1.81 5.26 0.93
N VAL A 350 1.78 4.12 1.64
CA VAL A 350 3.00 3.38 2.00
C VAL A 350 3.74 2.91 0.76
N LEU A 351 3.00 2.48 -0.27
CA LEU A 351 3.59 2.04 -1.55
C LEU A 351 4.36 3.17 -2.24
N GLU A 352 3.78 4.38 -2.34
CA GLU A 352 4.45 5.54 -2.96
C GLU A 352 5.73 5.91 -2.22
N LEU A 353 5.66 5.99 -0.89
CA LEU A 353 6.83 6.33 -0.08
C LEU A 353 7.92 5.25 -0.19
N THR A 354 7.53 3.97 -0.17
CA THR A 354 8.48 2.84 -0.34
C THR A 354 9.15 2.89 -1.71
N ALA A 355 8.39 3.18 -2.77
CA ALA A 355 8.92 3.32 -4.13
C ALA A 355 9.85 4.53 -4.28
N ALA A 356 9.59 5.63 -3.57
CA ALA A 356 10.48 6.79 -3.55
C ALA A 356 11.83 6.46 -2.89
N TYR A 357 11.83 5.65 -1.83
CA TYR A 357 13.07 5.20 -1.19
C TYR A 357 13.87 4.20 -2.02
N ALA A 358 13.21 3.43 -2.91
CA ALA A 358 13.89 2.48 -3.79
C ALA A 358 14.93 3.15 -4.70
N VAL A 359 14.81 4.45 -4.92
CA VAL A 359 15.72 5.24 -5.76
C VAL A 359 17.14 5.30 -5.16
N PHE A 360 17.27 5.30 -3.83
CA PHE A 360 18.57 5.39 -3.16
C PHE A 360 19.45 4.17 -3.44
N PRO A 361 19.07 2.93 -3.10
CA PRO A 361 19.89 1.75 -3.43
C PRO A 361 19.95 1.46 -4.93
N ASN A 362 19.05 2.04 -5.74
CA ASN A 362 18.98 1.86 -7.19
C ASN A 362 19.68 2.99 -7.98
N GLN A 363 20.70 3.62 -7.40
CA GLN A 363 21.57 4.58 -8.09
C GLN A 363 20.82 5.74 -8.78
N GLY A 364 19.78 6.27 -8.16
CA GLY A 364 19.02 7.41 -8.68
C GLY A 364 17.95 7.05 -9.72
N ILE A 365 17.66 5.76 -9.94
CA ILE A 365 16.68 5.31 -10.92
C ILE A 365 15.38 4.93 -10.20
N TRP A 366 14.30 5.63 -10.52
CA TRP A 366 12.95 5.27 -10.12
C TRP A 366 12.33 4.28 -11.10
N ILE A 367 11.66 3.27 -10.55
CA ILE A 367 10.91 2.28 -11.31
C ILE A 367 9.50 2.21 -10.76
N LYS A 368 8.49 2.29 -11.66
CA LYS A 368 7.09 2.16 -11.25
C LYS A 368 6.83 0.78 -10.63
N PRO A 369 6.35 0.70 -9.38
CA PRO A 369 6.02 -0.59 -8.76
C PRO A 369 4.99 -1.37 -9.57
N TYR A 370 5.17 -2.70 -9.65
CA TYR A 370 4.24 -3.58 -10.35
C TYR A 370 4.11 -4.94 -9.66
N ALA A 371 2.95 -5.58 -9.86
CA ALA A 371 2.62 -6.87 -9.27
C ALA A 371 2.37 -7.97 -10.32
N VAL A 372 2.07 -7.61 -11.56
CA VAL A 372 1.76 -8.54 -12.65
C VAL A 372 2.90 -8.55 -13.65
N ILE A 373 3.38 -9.73 -14.02
CA ILE A 373 4.43 -9.94 -15.04
C ILE A 373 3.79 -10.16 -16.40
N GLU A 374 2.85 -11.12 -16.48
CA GLU A 374 2.21 -11.50 -17.73
C GLU A 374 0.86 -12.16 -17.48
N VAL A 375 -0.06 -12.02 -18.43
CA VAL A 375 -1.40 -12.60 -18.39
C VAL A 375 -1.65 -13.39 -19.66
N PHE A 376 -2.08 -14.63 -19.50
CA PHE A 376 -2.42 -15.54 -20.60
C PHE A 376 -3.90 -15.91 -20.57
N ASP A 377 -4.48 -16.18 -21.75
CA ASP A 377 -5.80 -16.80 -21.89
C ASP A 377 -5.72 -18.34 -21.76
N SER A 378 -6.87 -19.01 -21.83
CA SER A 378 -6.98 -20.48 -21.78
C SER A 378 -6.24 -21.22 -22.90
N ASN A 379 -5.88 -20.54 -23.97
CA ASN A 379 -5.17 -21.09 -25.14
C ASN A 379 -3.65 -20.83 -25.06
N GLY A 380 -3.17 -20.23 -23.97
CA GLY A 380 -1.77 -19.88 -23.80
C GLY A 380 -1.32 -18.63 -24.57
N ARG A 381 -2.26 -17.84 -25.09
CA ARG A 381 -1.94 -16.58 -25.78
C ARG A 381 -1.73 -15.48 -24.75
N SER A 382 -0.62 -14.74 -24.83
CA SER A 382 -0.36 -13.57 -24.01
C SER A 382 -1.34 -12.44 -24.34
N LEU A 383 -2.10 -12.02 -23.34
CA LEU A 383 -3.08 -10.91 -23.43
C LEU A 383 -2.46 -9.59 -22.97
N TRP A 384 -1.54 -9.66 -22.03
CA TRP A 384 -0.86 -8.50 -21.49
C TRP A 384 0.49 -8.91 -20.91
N ARG A 385 1.52 -8.08 -21.11
CA ARG A 385 2.86 -8.26 -20.58
C ARG A 385 3.39 -6.94 -20.02
N MET A 386 4.00 -7.00 -18.85
CA MET A 386 4.63 -5.88 -18.17
C MET A 386 5.75 -5.26 -19.01
N ARG A 387 5.76 -3.92 -19.08
CA ARG A 387 6.87 -3.14 -19.62
C ARG A 387 7.36 -2.19 -18.53
N PRO A 388 8.59 -2.36 -18.02
CA PRO A 388 9.10 -1.54 -16.93
C PRO A 388 9.13 -0.06 -17.30
N GLN A 389 8.46 0.76 -16.51
CA GLN A 389 8.57 2.22 -16.60
C GLN A 389 9.67 2.66 -15.63
N ARG A 390 10.80 3.12 -16.17
CA ARG A 390 11.95 3.57 -15.39
C ARG A 390 12.37 4.98 -15.85
N ARG A 391 12.88 5.77 -14.90
CA ARG A 391 13.45 7.09 -15.17
C ARG A 391 14.56 7.41 -14.18
N THR A 392 15.60 8.08 -14.63
CA THR A 392 16.61 8.67 -13.75
C THR A 392 16.02 9.93 -13.13
N VAL A 393 16.06 10.03 -11.81
CA VAL A 393 15.43 11.13 -11.05
C VAL A 393 16.42 11.91 -10.20
N MET A 394 17.62 11.38 -9.97
CA MET A 394 18.75 12.06 -9.36
C MET A 394 20.07 11.46 -9.84
N ARG A 395 21.18 12.14 -9.59
CA ARG A 395 22.52 11.63 -9.91
C ARG A 395 22.86 10.40 -9.07
N ARG A 396 23.70 9.52 -9.59
CA ARG A 396 24.16 8.32 -8.87
C ARG A 396 24.90 8.68 -7.58
N GLU A 397 25.68 9.73 -7.63
CA GLU A 397 26.42 10.28 -6.50
C GLU A 397 25.47 10.76 -5.41
N THR A 398 24.43 11.53 -5.77
CA THR A 398 23.37 11.98 -4.84
C THR A 398 22.69 10.79 -4.18
N ALA A 399 22.31 9.78 -4.96
CA ALA A 399 21.66 8.57 -4.44
C ALA A 399 22.55 7.81 -3.46
N TYR A 400 23.86 7.74 -3.73
CA TYR A 400 24.82 7.07 -2.85
C TYR A 400 25.08 7.86 -1.58
N ILE A 401 25.28 9.19 -1.65
CA ILE A 401 25.41 10.04 -0.47
C ILE A 401 24.17 9.92 0.42
N MET A 402 22.99 9.94 -0.16
CA MET A 402 21.76 9.74 0.61
C MET A 402 21.67 8.34 1.23
N THR A 403 22.15 7.31 0.53
CA THR A 403 22.26 5.94 1.07
C THR A 403 23.18 5.95 2.29
N ASP A 404 24.37 6.52 2.19
CA ASP A 404 25.34 6.66 3.28
C ASP A 404 24.76 7.47 4.47
N MET A 405 24.09 8.59 4.22
CA MET A 405 23.37 9.33 5.28
C MET A 405 22.29 8.50 5.97
N LEU A 406 21.55 7.67 5.22
CA LEU A 406 20.50 6.81 5.76
C LEU A 406 21.07 5.56 6.46
N GLU A 407 22.27 5.10 6.10
CA GLU A 407 23.05 4.16 6.92
C GLU A 407 23.43 4.78 8.26
N GLY A 408 23.81 6.06 8.28
CA GLY A 408 24.05 6.83 9.51
C GLY A 408 22.86 6.84 10.46
N VAL A 409 21.63 6.89 9.96
CA VAL A 409 20.39 6.75 10.78
C VAL A 409 20.32 5.39 11.48
N ILE A 410 20.75 4.31 10.81
CA ILE A 410 20.79 2.96 11.39
C ILE A 410 21.98 2.79 12.34
N GLN A 411 23.14 3.36 12.02
CA GLN A 411 24.34 3.16 12.83
C GLN A 411 24.29 3.95 14.14
N ASN A 412 23.86 5.21 14.08
CA ASN A 412 24.01 6.17 15.17
C ASN A 412 22.71 6.91 15.53
N GLY A 413 21.67 6.85 14.66
CA GLY A 413 20.46 7.65 14.77
C GLY A 413 19.24 6.91 15.32
N THR A 414 18.06 7.36 14.88
CA THR A 414 16.74 6.86 15.32
C THR A 414 16.46 5.43 14.90
N GLY A 415 17.21 4.88 13.93
CA GLY A 415 17.09 3.51 13.40
C GLY A 415 17.99 2.47 14.07
N LYS A 416 18.78 2.81 15.08
CA LYS A 416 19.85 1.98 15.65
C LYS A 416 19.45 0.55 16.09
N LYS A 417 18.18 0.31 16.37
CA LYS A 417 17.68 -1.05 16.69
C LYS A 417 17.82 -2.04 15.52
N ALA A 418 17.89 -1.57 14.26
CA ALA A 418 18.09 -2.42 13.10
C ALA A 418 19.55 -2.83 12.89
N LYS A 419 20.52 -2.18 13.54
CA LYS A 419 21.96 -2.49 13.44
C LYS A 419 22.27 -3.97 13.76
N LYS A 420 21.49 -4.59 14.64
CA LYS A 420 21.63 -6.00 15.04
C LYS A 420 21.54 -7.00 13.86
N ILE A 421 20.93 -6.60 12.73
CA ILE A 421 20.79 -7.47 11.54
C ILE A 421 22.16 -7.75 10.89
N GLY A 422 23.16 -6.87 11.10
CA GLY A 422 24.54 -7.10 10.63
C GLY A 422 24.70 -7.08 9.11
N ARG A 423 23.84 -6.35 8.41
CA ARG A 423 23.84 -6.15 6.95
C ARG A 423 23.91 -4.66 6.63
N PRO A 424 24.37 -4.25 5.43
CA PRO A 424 24.23 -2.88 4.96
C PRO A 424 22.75 -2.49 4.85
N LEU A 425 22.32 -1.49 5.64
CA LEU A 425 20.95 -1.07 5.75
C LEU A 425 20.85 0.44 5.88
N GLY A 426 20.01 1.06 5.07
CA GLY A 426 19.59 2.45 5.22
C GLY A 426 18.11 2.56 5.58
N GLY A 427 17.70 3.64 6.23
CA GLY A 427 16.28 3.83 6.52
C GLY A 427 15.97 5.04 7.39
N LYS A 428 14.66 5.31 7.54
CA LYS A 428 14.18 6.46 8.31
C LYS A 428 12.90 6.15 9.06
N THR A 429 12.82 6.58 10.30
CA THR A 429 11.61 6.58 11.12
C THR A 429 10.69 7.72 10.73
N GLY A 430 9.38 7.47 10.76
CA GLY A 430 8.33 8.47 10.68
C GLY A 430 7.43 8.39 11.92
N THR A 431 7.07 9.52 12.46
CA THR A 431 6.14 9.64 13.59
C THR A 431 5.37 10.95 13.42
N THR A 432 4.05 10.93 13.59
CA THR A 432 3.25 12.15 13.69
C THR A 432 3.25 12.66 15.13
N ASP A 433 3.06 13.97 15.33
CA ASP A 433 3.19 14.67 16.62
C ASP A 433 2.40 14.02 17.76
N THR A 434 1.23 13.46 17.46
CA THR A 434 0.38 12.80 18.46
C THR A 434 0.49 11.28 18.44
N CYS A 435 1.54 10.70 17.85
CA CYS A 435 1.72 9.25 17.69
C CYS A 435 0.50 8.52 17.08
N ARG A 436 -0.19 9.16 16.12
CA ARG A 436 -1.31 8.54 15.36
C ARG A 436 -0.81 7.60 14.29
N ASP A 437 0.28 7.99 13.63
CA ASP A 437 0.93 7.24 12.56
C ASP A 437 2.39 7.00 12.92
N ALA A 438 2.80 5.74 12.89
CA ALA A 438 4.16 5.30 13.09
C ALA A 438 4.65 4.59 11.82
N LEU A 439 5.74 5.08 11.22
CA LEU A 439 6.30 4.54 9.99
C LEU A 439 7.78 4.19 10.17
N PHE A 440 8.20 3.24 9.36
CA PHE A 440 9.60 3.03 9.05
C PHE A 440 9.73 2.61 7.58
N VAL A 441 10.57 3.31 6.84
CA VAL A 441 10.94 2.92 5.49
C VAL A 441 12.45 2.73 5.46
N GLY A 442 12.88 1.57 4.98
CA GLY A 442 14.29 1.25 4.91
C GLY A 442 14.59 0.23 3.83
N PHE A 443 15.86 0.05 3.57
CA PHE A 443 16.34 -0.76 2.46
C PHE A 443 17.68 -1.45 2.78
N SER A 444 17.93 -2.53 2.07
CA SER A 444 19.22 -3.14 1.80
C SER A 444 19.58 -2.91 0.33
N PRO A 445 20.75 -3.35 -0.16
CA PRO A 445 21.08 -3.21 -1.58
C PRO A 445 20.01 -3.74 -2.54
N GLY A 446 19.35 -4.87 -2.20
CA GLY A 446 18.38 -5.52 -3.08
C GLY A 446 16.90 -5.32 -2.72
N LEU A 447 16.57 -4.97 -1.48
CA LEU A 447 15.19 -4.89 -0.99
C LEU A 447 14.88 -3.53 -0.39
N VAL A 448 13.67 -3.02 -0.65
CA VAL A 448 13.14 -1.83 0.01
C VAL A 448 11.81 -2.16 0.67
N THR A 449 11.68 -1.85 1.94
CA THR A 449 10.49 -2.19 2.72
C THR A 449 9.95 -0.99 3.47
N GLY A 450 8.65 -0.73 3.32
CA GLY A 450 7.90 0.27 4.07
C GLY A 450 6.90 -0.39 5.02
N VAL A 451 6.85 0.11 6.25
CA VAL A 451 5.91 -0.34 7.28
C VAL A 451 5.18 0.87 7.85
N TRP A 452 3.87 0.77 7.95
CA TRP A 452 3.02 1.72 8.65
C TRP A 452 2.21 1.01 9.74
N VAL A 453 2.02 1.69 10.86
CA VAL A 453 1.14 1.27 11.97
C VAL A 453 0.36 2.48 12.46
N GLY A 454 -0.96 2.31 12.65
CA GLY A 454 -1.86 3.36 13.12
C GLY A 454 -3.27 2.81 13.39
N CYS A 455 -4.18 3.65 13.86
CA CYS A 455 -5.61 3.32 13.95
C CYS A 455 -6.36 3.89 12.74
N ASP A 456 -7.41 3.19 12.28
CA ASP A 456 -8.23 3.65 11.13
C ASP A 456 -8.96 4.96 11.42
N ASN A 457 -9.36 5.17 12.65
CA ASN A 457 -10.03 6.37 13.16
C ASN A 457 -9.10 7.50 13.59
N HIS A 458 -7.80 7.42 13.23
CA HIS A 458 -6.76 8.40 13.58
C HIS A 458 -6.55 8.62 15.09
N GLU A 459 -6.94 7.67 15.94
CA GLU A 459 -6.59 7.70 17.36
C GLU A 459 -5.09 7.49 17.57
N SER A 460 -4.57 8.10 18.64
CA SER A 460 -3.19 7.93 19.05
C SER A 460 -2.90 6.47 19.43
N LEU A 461 -1.75 5.95 19.02
CA LEU A 461 -1.24 4.65 19.46
C LEU A 461 -0.77 4.65 20.94
N GLY A 462 -0.82 5.80 21.61
CA GLY A 462 -0.35 6.03 22.96
C GLY A 462 1.01 6.70 23.02
N ASP A 463 1.36 7.17 24.21
CA ASP A 463 2.61 7.86 24.46
C ASP A 463 3.80 6.95 24.09
N HIS A 464 4.82 7.55 23.49
CA HIS A 464 6.03 6.87 23.03
C HIS A 464 5.83 5.82 21.90
N ALA A 465 4.64 5.73 21.27
CA ALA A 465 4.42 4.84 20.13
C ALA A 465 5.02 5.40 18.82
N THR A 466 6.30 5.73 18.86
CA THR A 466 7.04 6.29 17.72
C THR A 466 7.32 5.24 16.63
N GLY A 467 7.68 5.69 15.42
CA GLY A 467 8.13 4.82 14.33
C GLY A 467 9.28 3.89 14.76
N GLY A 468 10.23 4.40 15.56
CA GLY A 468 11.34 3.61 16.11
C GLY A 468 10.94 2.56 17.16
N MET A 469 9.78 2.72 17.79
CA MET A 469 9.28 1.79 18.82
C MET A 469 8.26 0.80 18.29
N VAL A 470 7.55 1.13 17.22
CA VAL A 470 6.41 0.34 16.72
C VAL A 470 6.66 -0.20 15.30
N ALA A 471 6.98 0.65 14.33
CA ALA A 471 7.15 0.25 12.93
C ALA A 471 8.54 -0.38 12.67
N LEU A 472 9.61 0.18 13.22
CA LEU A 472 10.97 -0.33 13.07
C LEU A 472 11.13 -1.80 13.53
N PRO A 473 10.57 -2.25 14.67
CA PRO A 473 10.67 -3.67 15.05
C PRO A 473 9.99 -4.62 14.05
N ILE A 474 8.87 -4.21 13.44
CA ILE A 474 8.19 -4.99 12.39
C ILE A 474 9.09 -5.09 11.15
N TRP A 475 9.63 -3.94 10.73
CA TRP A 475 10.55 -3.85 9.62
C TRP A 475 11.82 -4.68 9.84
N ALA A 476 12.42 -4.58 11.03
CA ALA A 476 13.66 -5.28 11.36
C ALA A 476 13.48 -6.79 11.36
N ASP A 477 12.43 -7.31 12.01
CA ASP A 477 12.12 -8.74 12.01
C ASP A 477 11.85 -9.27 10.59
N PHE A 478 11.15 -8.46 9.77
CA PHE A 478 10.89 -8.82 8.38
C PHE A 478 12.18 -8.84 7.55
N MET A 479 13.00 -7.79 7.62
CA MET A 479 14.25 -7.73 6.86
C MET A 479 15.26 -8.80 7.28
N GLU A 480 15.36 -9.09 8.58
CA GLU A 480 16.20 -10.18 9.09
C GLU A 480 15.82 -11.52 8.46
N GLY A 481 14.54 -11.84 8.43
CA GLY A 481 14.04 -13.07 7.79
C GLY A 481 14.11 -13.03 6.26
N ALA A 482 13.80 -11.90 5.63
CA ALA A 482 13.81 -11.75 4.18
C ALA A 482 15.22 -11.78 3.56
N LEU A 483 16.23 -11.41 4.35
CA LEU A 483 17.65 -11.46 3.95
C LEU A 483 18.34 -12.78 4.34
N THR A 484 17.65 -13.67 5.04
CA THR A 484 18.20 -14.99 5.40
C THR A 484 18.43 -15.82 4.13
N GLY A 485 19.66 -16.27 3.94
CA GLY A 485 20.08 -17.04 2.74
C GLY A 485 20.42 -16.17 1.52
N GLU A 486 20.15 -14.86 1.56
CA GLU A 486 20.61 -13.95 0.52
C GLU A 486 22.13 -13.68 0.68
N PRO A 487 22.89 -13.55 -0.42
CA PRO A 487 24.31 -13.23 -0.35
C PRO A 487 24.53 -11.88 0.35
N TYR A 488 25.69 -11.74 0.99
CA TYR A 488 26.11 -10.44 1.50
C TYR A 488 26.46 -9.52 0.31
N GLN A 489 25.86 -8.35 0.27
CA GLN A 489 26.12 -7.33 -0.74
C GLN A 489 26.24 -5.98 -0.06
N ASP A 490 27.22 -5.17 -0.50
CA ASP A 490 27.32 -3.76 -0.16
C ASP A 490 26.60 -2.89 -1.19
N PHE A 491 26.34 -1.64 -0.83
CA PHE A 491 25.80 -0.67 -1.78
C PHE A 491 26.85 -0.34 -2.86
N ALA A 492 26.42 -0.26 -4.11
CA ALA A 492 27.31 0.02 -5.24
C ALA A 492 27.83 1.47 -5.17
N VAL A 493 29.13 1.62 -5.00
CA VAL A 493 29.82 2.90 -4.91
C VAL A 493 30.07 3.49 -6.30
N PRO A 494 29.59 4.70 -6.62
CA PRO A 494 29.93 5.39 -7.86
C PRO A 494 31.43 5.75 -7.93
N GLN A 495 32.00 5.85 -9.15
CA GLN A 495 33.41 6.11 -9.36
C GLN A 495 33.93 7.44 -8.79
N ASN A 496 33.06 8.48 -8.73
CA ASN A 496 33.41 9.81 -8.26
C ASN A 496 33.18 9.99 -6.75
N ILE A 497 32.98 8.91 -6.00
CA ILE A 497 32.81 8.98 -4.55
C ILE A 497 34.14 8.67 -3.86
N VAL A 498 34.43 9.46 -2.84
CA VAL A 498 35.51 9.23 -1.87
C VAL A 498 34.92 9.11 -0.48
N SER A 499 35.52 8.30 0.37
CA SER A 499 35.15 8.18 1.78
C SER A 499 36.22 8.79 2.65
N VAL A 500 35.82 9.63 3.58
CA VAL A 500 36.71 10.25 4.58
C VAL A 500 36.11 10.16 5.97
N LYS A 501 36.97 10.17 7.00
CA LYS A 501 36.49 10.21 8.39
C LYS A 501 36.14 11.64 8.77
N ILE A 502 34.91 11.85 9.16
CA ILE A 502 34.41 13.12 9.66
C ILE A 502 33.98 13.01 11.13
N ASP A 503 33.98 14.11 11.80
CA ASP A 503 33.18 14.30 13.00
C ASP A 503 31.73 14.49 12.59
N ARG A 504 30.87 13.51 12.91
CA ARG A 504 29.47 13.50 12.47
C ARG A 504 28.67 14.73 12.94
N GLU A 505 29.03 15.35 14.07
CA GLU A 505 28.29 16.50 14.62
C GLU A 505 28.63 17.78 13.87
N SER A 506 29.90 18.08 13.73
CA SER A 506 30.38 19.30 13.06
C SER A 506 30.51 19.18 11.53
N GLY A 507 30.58 17.96 10.99
CA GLY A 507 30.84 17.70 9.56
C GLY A 507 32.32 17.91 9.16
N LEU A 508 33.21 18.34 10.04
CA LEU A 508 34.64 18.55 9.77
C LEU A 508 35.40 17.21 9.71
N LEU A 509 36.60 17.19 9.13
CA LEU A 509 37.46 16.01 9.18
C LEU A 509 37.71 15.59 10.63
N ALA A 510 37.60 14.30 10.90
CA ALA A 510 37.87 13.78 12.24
C ALA A 510 39.35 13.92 12.60
N SER A 511 39.65 14.59 13.71
CA SER A 511 40.97 14.60 14.32
C SER A 511 41.29 13.18 14.88
N LYS A 512 42.57 12.92 15.21
CA LYS A 512 43.03 11.61 15.70
C LYS A 512 42.24 11.09 16.90
N ASN A 513 41.78 11.99 17.76
CA ASN A 513 41.08 11.69 19.01
C ASN A 513 39.58 12.08 18.96
N CYS A 514 39.00 12.25 17.77
CA CYS A 514 37.61 12.63 17.66
C CYS A 514 36.69 11.50 18.18
N PRO A 515 35.87 11.74 19.22
CA PRO A 515 34.99 10.72 19.80
C PRO A 515 33.80 10.41 18.91
N PHE A 516 33.48 11.28 17.94
CA PHE A 516 32.35 11.20 17.06
C PHE A 516 32.75 10.87 15.61
N ALA A 517 33.97 10.32 15.44
CA ALA A 517 34.48 9.97 14.11
C ALA A 517 33.65 8.88 13.44
N GLU A 518 33.22 9.12 12.19
CA GLU A 518 32.59 8.14 11.35
C GLU A 518 32.99 8.31 9.89
N GLU A 519 32.93 7.22 9.10
CA GLU A 519 33.12 7.27 7.65
C GLU A 519 31.94 7.97 7.00
N ALA A 520 32.21 8.84 6.02
CA ALA A 520 31.21 9.55 5.26
C ALA A 520 31.63 9.71 3.80
N ALA A 521 30.65 9.57 2.89
CA ALA A 521 30.86 9.58 1.46
C ALA A 521 30.71 10.99 0.86
N PHE A 522 31.62 11.38 -0.02
CA PHE A 522 31.62 12.69 -0.67
C PHE A 522 31.84 12.55 -2.17
N ILE A 523 31.33 13.49 -2.94
CA ILE A 523 31.79 13.64 -4.33
C ILE A 523 33.23 14.11 -4.26
N LYS A 524 34.12 13.49 -5.01
CA LYS A 524 35.55 13.81 -5.03
C LYS A 524 35.76 15.31 -5.26
N GLY A 525 36.44 15.97 -4.32
CA GLY A 525 36.73 17.42 -4.32
C GLY A 525 35.68 18.24 -3.55
N THR A 526 34.67 17.63 -2.92
CA THR A 526 33.72 18.31 -2.03
C THR A 526 33.89 17.91 -0.56
N GLU A 527 34.81 16.98 -0.28
CA GLU A 527 35.12 16.55 1.08
C GLU A 527 35.64 17.71 1.93
N PRO A 528 35.31 17.76 3.24
CA PRO A 528 35.79 18.82 4.14
C PRO A 528 37.31 18.81 4.22
N THR A 529 37.91 20.00 4.36
CA THR A 529 39.37 20.18 4.43
C THR A 529 39.86 20.56 5.82
N MET A 530 38.97 21.01 6.72
CA MET A 530 39.31 21.42 8.08
C MET A 530 39.03 20.29 9.07
N TYR A 531 39.89 20.16 10.07
CA TYR A 531 39.73 19.21 11.16
C TYR A 531 38.85 19.72 12.29
N CYS A 532 38.11 18.83 12.94
CA CYS A 532 37.38 19.15 14.16
C CYS A 532 38.31 19.52 15.30
N ARG A 533 37.81 20.34 16.23
CA ARG A 533 38.63 20.89 17.34
C ARG A 533 38.68 19.99 18.59
N HIS A 534 38.30 18.73 18.48
CA HIS A 534 38.45 17.77 19.58
C HIS A 534 39.96 17.57 19.84
N GLN A 535 40.49 18.33 20.78
CA GLN A 535 41.88 18.21 21.27
C GLN A 535 41.91 17.19 22.42
N ASN A 536 43.12 16.62 22.64
CA ASN A 536 43.45 15.65 23.70
C ASN A 536 43.03 16.11 25.10
#